data_8602c66fc33f17d6cee4c806f06e68d6
#
_entry.id   8602c66fc33f17d6cee4c806f06e68d6
#
_cell.length_a   1.000
_cell.length_b   1.000
_cell.length_c   1.000
_cell.angle_alpha   90.00
_cell.angle_beta   90.00
_cell.angle_gamma   90.00
#
_symmetry.space_group_name_H-M   'P 1'
#
loop_
_entity.id
_entity.type
_entity.pdbx_description
1 polymer ?
#
loop_
_entity_poly.entity_id
_entity_poly.type
_entity_poly.pdbx_seq_one_letter_code
_entity_poly.pdbx_strand_id
1 'polypeptide(L)'
;MASEDHDFNEINHINLFGKKIIWDSKQNGAVGKMNLDGLEKLVLEIKSVLGDDDRSLKLINLIQSSYLNSKNLADATRSFVLDLFGKFGLVVIDGDSLDLKKRFIPLIKKDVLQKGFFDAITKSTADFTRKYKQQAFVRDINFFKLSKNKRERITEGILEREIDISPHKFSPNVFLRPLYQELILPNIAYVGGGAELTYWMQLKLAFIQEKIPFPILVLRNSALIVTKKQSQKIHRLGFDMRDFFQSEEAIKKRFIISNSKKKLSVDNEIKNLNLIYMNLKDKTDDESMRNSINSLLHKHIISIEELHKKLVRFEKKQNETSLGQITNLKKSLFPDKILQERHNNFIEYYFKYGDNFIETLKEKFDPLNPNFVILTF
;
A
#
# COMPACT_ATOMS: atom_id res chain seq x y z
N MET A 1 3.75 -6.93 -3.53
CA MET A 1 3.03 -8.14 -3.96
C MET A 1 2.19 -7.75 -5.16
N ALA A 2 2.41 -8.40 -6.29
CA ALA A 2 1.53 -8.26 -7.43
C ALA A 2 0.14 -8.77 -7.03
N SER A 3 -0.92 -8.03 -7.30
CA SER A 3 -2.27 -8.55 -7.21
C SER A 3 -2.48 -9.57 -8.33
N GLU A 4 -3.47 -10.44 -8.21
CA GLU A 4 -3.75 -11.46 -9.23
C GLU A 4 -4.14 -10.86 -10.61
N ASP A 5 -4.41 -9.56 -10.66
CA ASP A 5 -4.78 -8.82 -11.87
C ASP A 5 -3.59 -8.09 -12.53
N HIS A 6 -2.39 -8.12 -11.90
CA HIS A 6 -1.19 -7.54 -12.50
C HIS A 6 -0.57 -8.51 -13.49
N ASP A 7 -0.23 -8.03 -14.66
CA ASP A 7 0.60 -8.77 -15.59
C ASP A 7 2.10 -8.63 -15.23
N PHE A 8 2.96 -9.40 -15.87
CA PHE A 8 4.38 -9.40 -15.57
C PHE A 8 5.03 -8.02 -15.69
N ASN A 9 4.53 -7.15 -16.56
CA ASN A 9 5.10 -5.82 -16.77
C ASN A 9 5.06 -4.92 -15.52
N GLU A 10 4.17 -5.21 -14.58
CA GLU A 10 4.05 -4.44 -13.34
C GLU A 10 5.02 -4.90 -12.24
N ILE A 11 5.53 -6.14 -12.32
CA ILE A 11 6.41 -6.71 -11.30
C ILE A 11 7.87 -6.86 -11.77
N ASN A 12 8.16 -6.52 -12.99
CA ASN A 12 9.45 -6.74 -13.64
C ASN A 12 10.54 -5.75 -13.22
N HIS A 13 10.35 -5.00 -12.15
CA HIS A 13 11.33 -4.03 -11.71
C HIS A 13 11.37 -3.86 -10.19
N ILE A 14 12.50 -3.36 -9.72
CA ILE A 14 12.67 -2.86 -8.35
C ILE A 14 13.19 -1.43 -8.37
N ASN A 15 12.79 -0.64 -7.39
CA ASN A 15 13.37 0.66 -7.12
C ASN A 15 14.39 0.49 -5.98
N LEU A 16 15.63 0.89 -6.22
CA LEU A 16 16.72 0.76 -5.25
C LEU A 16 17.52 2.06 -5.23
N PHE A 17 17.48 2.78 -4.11
CA PHE A 17 18.11 4.10 -3.93
C PHE A 17 17.77 5.11 -5.04
N GLY A 18 16.51 5.08 -5.51
CA GLY A 18 16.04 5.96 -6.59
C GLY A 18 16.39 5.51 -8.00
N LYS A 19 17.13 4.39 -8.16
CA LYS A 19 17.37 3.75 -9.47
C LYS A 19 16.34 2.67 -9.72
N LYS A 20 15.67 2.73 -10.86
CA LYS A 20 14.80 1.66 -11.34
C LYS A 20 15.64 0.60 -12.04
N ILE A 21 15.63 -0.62 -11.52
CA ILE A 21 16.32 -1.79 -12.10
C ILE A 21 15.25 -2.71 -12.68
N ILE A 22 15.40 -3.10 -13.94
CA ILE A 22 14.38 -3.82 -14.71
C ILE A 22 14.84 -5.24 -15.00
N TRP A 23 13.99 -6.20 -14.69
CA TRP A 23 14.14 -7.57 -15.19
C TRP A 23 13.56 -7.66 -16.60
N ASP A 24 14.44 -7.70 -17.59
CA ASP A 24 14.05 -7.79 -19.01
C ASP A 24 13.68 -9.24 -19.36
N SER A 25 12.47 -9.63 -18.98
CA SER A 25 11.88 -10.93 -19.30
C SER A 25 10.50 -10.72 -19.91
N LYS A 26 10.21 -11.45 -20.98
CA LYS A 26 8.92 -11.40 -21.69
C LYS A 26 8.04 -12.59 -21.33
N GLN A 27 7.82 -12.80 -20.05
CA GLN A 27 7.00 -13.90 -19.56
C GLN A 27 5.58 -13.41 -19.23
N ASN A 28 4.63 -14.32 -19.35
CA ASN A 28 3.23 -14.15 -18.99
C ASN A 28 2.73 -15.35 -18.19
N GLY A 29 1.52 -15.25 -17.63
CA GLY A 29 0.89 -16.36 -16.90
C GLY A 29 1.05 -16.26 -15.40
N ALA A 30 1.08 -17.39 -14.71
CA ALA A 30 1.19 -17.43 -13.24
C ALA A 30 2.58 -17.02 -12.80
N VAL A 31 2.67 -15.92 -12.05
CA VAL A 31 3.93 -15.30 -11.61
C VAL A 31 4.86 -16.30 -10.90
N GLY A 32 4.33 -17.14 -10.01
CA GLY A 32 5.13 -18.13 -9.30
C GLY A 32 5.79 -19.19 -10.20
N LYS A 33 5.24 -19.42 -11.40
CA LYS A 33 5.76 -20.39 -12.38
C LYS A 33 6.75 -19.80 -13.38
N MET A 34 6.99 -18.50 -13.33
CA MET A 34 7.97 -17.85 -14.20
C MET A 34 9.35 -18.42 -13.99
N ASN A 35 10.07 -18.67 -15.10
CA ASN A 35 11.47 -19.04 -15.03
C ASN A 35 12.33 -17.83 -14.62
N LEU A 36 13.57 -18.07 -14.28
CA LEU A 36 14.46 -17.06 -13.73
C LEU A 36 15.48 -16.54 -14.75
N ASP A 37 15.21 -16.76 -16.04
CA ASP A 37 16.09 -16.33 -17.14
C ASP A 37 16.30 -14.80 -17.10
N GLY A 38 17.56 -14.40 -17.20
CA GLY A 38 17.94 -12.99 -17.19
C GLY A 38 18.07 -12.34 -15.80
N LEU A 39 17.78 -13.07 -14.71
CA LEU A 39 17.96 -12.54 -13.35
C LEU A 39 19.43 -12.29 -13.00
N GLU A 40 20.38 -12.99 -13.61
CA GLU A 40 21.82 -12.75 -13.41
C GLU A 40 22.18 -11.29 -13.72
N LYS A 41 21.64 -10.74 -14.81
CA LYS A 41 21.87 -9.35 -15.19
C LYS A 41 21.30 -8.39 -14.15
N LEU A 42 20.07 -8.66 -13.67
CA LEU A 42 19.42 -7.86 -12.64
C LEU A 42 20.24 -7.90 -11.34
N VAL A 43 20.76 -9.06 -10.93
CA VAL A 43 21.61 -9.19 -9.74
C VAL A 43 22.92 -8.40 -9.90
N LEU A 44 23.53 -8.42 -11.09
CA LEU A 44 24.73 -7.61 -11.38
C LEU A 44 24.42 -6.11 -11.31
N GLU A 45 23.26 -5.68 -11.78
CA GLU A 45 22.85 -4.27 -11.65
C GLU A 45 22.59 -3.91 -10.18
N ILE A 46 21.95 -4.78 -9.40
CA ILE A 46 21.78 -4.59 -7.95
C ILE A 46 23.15 -4.43 -7.30
N LYS A 47 24.11 -5.33 -7.62
CA LYS A 47 25.47 -5.27 -7.10
C LYS A 47 26.14 -3.93 -7.45
N SER A 48 25.99 -3.45 -8.69
CA SER A 48 26.55 -2.16 -9.11
C SER A 48 26.03 -0.96 -8.31
N VAL A 49 24.82 -1.05 -7.78
CA VAL A 49 24.19 -0.01 -6.95
C VAL A 49 24.62 -0.12 -5.49
N LEU A 50 24.77 -1.35 -4.98
CA LEU A 50 25.13 -1.61 -3.58
C LEU A 50 26.61 -1.44 -3.32
N GLY A 51 27.48 -1.70 -4.32
CA GLY A 51 28.93 -1.73 -4.17
C GLY A 51 29.47 -3.09 -3.72
N ASP A 52 30.74 -3.11 -3.30
CA ASP A 52 31.49 -4.34 -3.01
C ASP A 52 31.92 -4.47 -1.52
N ASP A 53 31.27 -3.73 -0.62
CA ASP A 53 31.55 -3.90 0.83
C ASP A 53 30.96 -5.22 1.38
N ASP A 54 31.39 -5.61 2.58
CA ASP A 54 30.96 -6.89 3.19
C ASP A 54 29.44 -7.02 3.33
N ARG A 55 28.73 -5.92 3.54
CA ARG A 55 27.25 -5.92 3.66
C ARG A 55 26.60 -6.14 2.30
N SER A 56 27.13 -5.49 1.28
CA SER A 56 26.72 -5.68 -0.12
C SER A 56 26.93 -7.12 -0.54
N LEU A 57 28.10 -7.67 -0.27
CA LEU A 57 28.43 -9.06 -0.61
C LEU A 57 27.50 -10.05 0.11
N LYS A 58 27.24 -9.86 1.41
CA LYS A 58 26.32 -10.71 2.17
C LYS A 58 24.91 -10.70 1.54
N LEU A 59 24.38 -9.52 1.22
CA LEU A 59 23.05 -9.38 0.63
C LEU A 59 23.00 -9.95 -0.81
N ILE A 60 24.02 -9.69 -1.62
CA ILE A 60 24.12 -10.24 -2.97
C ILE A 60 24.18 -11.77 -2.93
N ASN A 61 24.98 -12.34 -2.04
CA ASN A 61 25.07 -13.81 -1.88
C ASN A 61 23.71 -14.41 -1.49
N LEU A 62 22.96 -13.75 -0.59
CA LEU A 62 21.61 -14.16 -0.21
C LEU A 62 20.65 -14.15 -1.42
N ILE A 63 20.70 -13.08 -2.24
CA ILE A 63 19.88 -12.98 -3.46
C ILE A 63 20.30 -14.05 -4.47
N GLN A 64 21.60 -14.23 -4.70
CA GLN A 64 22.11 -15.23 -5.65
C GLN A 64 21.76 -16.66 -5.24
N SER A 65 22.00 -17.03 -3.99
CA SER A 65 21.69 -18.39 -3.49
C SER A 65 20.21 -18.72 -3.63
N SER A 66 19.33 -17.79 -3.36
CA SER A 66 17.89 -18.01 -3.44
C SER A 66 17.37 -17.96 -4.88
N TYR A 67 17.74 -16.96 -5.66
CA TYR A 67 17.13 -16.73 -6.97
C TYR A 67 17.84 -17.43 -8.12
N LEU A 68 19.17 -17.55 -8.10
CA LEU A 68 19.87 -18.16 -9.23
C LEU A 68 19.94 -19.70 -9.13
N ASN A 69 19.66 -20.28 -7.96
CA ASN A 69 19.68 -21.74 -7.75
C ASN A 69 18.28 -22.36 -7.73
N SER A 70 17.24 -21.59 -7.97
CA SER A 70 15.85 -22.05 -7.92
C SER A 70 15.28 -22.38 -9.30
N LYS A 71 14.21 -23.19 -9.35
CA LYS A 71 13.57 -23.61 -10.60
C LYS A 71 12.65 -22.55 -11.19
N ASN A 72 12.03 -21.78 -10.35
CA ASN A 72 11.04 -20.75 -10.71
C ASN A 72 10.94 -19.68 -9.61
N LEU A 73 10.16 -18.65 -9.88
CA LEU A 73 10.04 -17.52 -8.97
C LEU A 73 9.41 -17.88 -7.60
N ALA A 74 8.50 -18.87 -7.55
CA ALA A 74 7.92 -19.33 -6.29
C ALA A 74 8.97 -20.02 -5.41
N ASP A 75 9.77 -20.93 -5.98
CA ASP A 75 10.87 -21.60 -5.28
C ASP A 75 11.90 -20.59 -4.79
N ALA A 76 12.30 -19.63 -5.64
CA ALA A 76 13.24 -18.57 -5.29
C ALA A 76 12.72 -17.71 -4.12
N THR A 77 11.46 -17.28 -4.21
CA THR A 77 10.84 -16.47 -3.14
C THR A 77 10.75 -17.25 -1.84
N ARG A 78 10.40 -18.55 -1.91
CA ARG A 78 10.33 -19.41 -0.73
C ARG A 78 11.69 -19.56 -0.06
N SER A 79 12.75 -19.84 -0.85
CA SER A 79 14.13 -19.92 -0.34
C SER A 79 14.55 -18.63 0.33
N PHE A 80 14.37 -17.51 -0.35
CA PHE A 80 14.74 -16.18 0.15
C PHE A 80 14.02 -15.82 1.46
N VAL A 81 12.73 -16.10 1.56
CA VAL A 81 11.93 -15.85 2.76
C VAL A 81 12.35 -16.78 3.92
N LEU A 82 12.66 -18.03 3.63
CA LEU A 82 13.17 -18.98 4.64
C LEU A 82 14.55 -18.56 5.15
N ASP A 83 15.45 -18.09 4.30
CA ASP A 83 16.77 -17.61 4.70
C ASP A 83 16.68 -16.39 5.64
N LEU A 84 15.73 -15.48 5.38
CA LEU A 84 15.52 -14.29 6.21
C LEU A 84 14.79 -14.58 7.53
N PHE A 85 13.76 -15.44 7.49
CA PHE A 85 12.80 -15.57 8.59
C PHE A 85 12.69 -16.96 9.19
N GLY A 86 13.32 -17.99 8.58
CA GLY A 86 13.25 -19.37 9.07
C GLY A 86 13.76 -19.53 10.51
N LYS A 87 14.77 -18.76 10.91
CA LYS A 87 15.29 -18.72 12.28
C LYS A 87 14.25 -18.33 13.34
N PHE A 88 13.13 -17.72 12.92
CA PHE A 88 12.01 -17.33 13.79
C PHE A 88 10.87 -18.36 13.81
N GLY A 89 11.07 -19.54 13.19
CA GLY A 89 10.06 -20.59 13.12
C GLY A 89 9.05 -20.42 11.98
N LEU A 90 9.33 -19.56 10.99
CA LEU A 90 8.47 -19.40 9.83
C LEU A 90 8.47 -20.65 8.97
N VAL A 91 7.28 -21.17 8.63
CA VAL A 91 7.07 -22.22 7.65
C VAL A 91 6.48 -21.60 6.38
N VAL A 92 7.08 -21.89 5.23
CA VAL A 92 6.63 -21.38 3.93
C VAL A 92 6.10 -22.54 3.08
N ILE A 93 4.83 -22.48 2.72
CA ILE A 93 4.13 -23.52 1.95
C ILE A 93 3.87 -23.01 0.53
N ASP A 94 4.18 -23.83 -0.47
CA ASP A 94 3.74 -23.59 -1.84
C ASP A 94 2.36 -24.19 -2.06
N GLY A 95 1.35 -23.35 -2.07
CA GLY A 95 -0.04 -23.75 -2.32
C GLY A 95 -0.28 -24.29 -3.74
N ASP A 96 0.67 -24.15 -4.67
CA ASP A 96 0.55 -24.68 -6.04
C ASP A 96 1.07 -26.11 -6.20
N SER A 97 1.57 -26.73 -5.10
CA SER A 97 2.00 -28.12 -5.13
C SER A 97 0.84 -29.05 -5.50
N LEU A 98 1.15 -30.09 -6.29
CA LEU A 98 0.13 -31.01 -6.82
C LEU A 98 -0.66 -31.72 -5.71
N ASP A 99 0.00 -32.12 -4.63
CA ASP A 99 -0.66 -32.86 -3.54
C ASP A 99 -1.61 -31.98 -2.74
N LEU A 100 -1.30 -30.68 -2.57
CA LEU A 100 -2.21 -29.74 -1.97
C LEU A 100 -3.38 -29.41 -2.92
N LYS A 101 -3.12 -29.26 -4.21
CA LYS A 101 -4.14 -29.04 -5.23
C LYS A 101 -5.15 -30.17 -5.36
N LYS A 102 -4.74 -31.42 -5.14
CA LYS A 102 -5.67 -32.58 -5.10
C LYS A 102 -6.74 -32.40 -4.02
N ARG A 103 -6.39 -31.83 -2.86
CA ARG A 103 -7.36 -31.53 -1.79
C ARG A 103 -8.36 -30.46 -2.19
N PHE A 104 -8.06 -29.65 -3.18
CA PHE A 104 -8.92 -28.57 -3.65
C PHE A 104 -9.95 -29.04 -4.72
N ILE A 105 -9.81 -30.23 -5.27
CA ILE A 105 -10.69 -30.78 -6.33
C ILE A 105 -12.19 -30.61 -6.03
N PRO A 106 -12.71 -30.95 -4.83
CA PRO A 106 -14.14 -30.80 -4.55
C PRO A 106 -14.63 -29.34 -4.69
N LEU A 107 -13.86 -28.36 -4.22
CA LEU A 107 -14.21 -26.95 -4.33
C LEU A 107 -14.09 -26.43 -5.77
N ILE A 108 -13.09 -26.92 -6.54
CA ILE A 108 -12.97 -26.60 -7.97
C ILE A 108 -14.22 -27.09 -8.72
N LYS A 109 -14.63 -28.37 -8.53
CA LYS A 109 -15.82 -28.93 -9.17
C LYS A 109 -17.07 -28.17 -8.80
N LYS A 110 -17.24 -27.85 -7.53
CA LYS A 110 -18.41 -27.10 -7.03
C LYS A 110 -18.53 -25.71 -7.66
N ASP A 111 -17.42 -24.97 -7.82
CA ASP A 111 -17.45 -23.65 -8.44
C ASP A 111 -17.57 -23.74 -9.96
N VAL A 112 -16.69 -24.52 -10.60
CA VAL A 112 -16.56 -24.54 -12.07
C VAL A 112 -17.75 -25.23 -12.75
N LEU A 113 -18.24 -26.32 -12.18
CA LEU A 113 -19.33 -27.12 -12.77
C LEU A 113 -20.72 -26.70 -12.30
N GLN A 114 -20.85 -26.18 -11.06
CA GLN A 114 -22.12 -25.93 -10.41
C GLN A 114 -22.37 -24.46 -10.06
N LYS A 115 -21.37 -23.57 -10.22
CA LYS A 115 -21.40 -22.16 -9.79
C LYS A 115 -21.75 -22.02 -8.29
N GLY A 116 -21.35 -23.01 -7.49
CA GLY A 116 -21.88 -23.26 -6.17
C GLY A 116 -21.52 -22.24 -5.08
N PHE A 117 -20.70 -21.22 -5.38
CA PHE A 117 -20.32 -20.16 -4.44
C PHE A 117 -20.92 -18.80 -4.75
N PHE A 118 -21.49 -18.63 -5.94
CA PHE A 118 -21.98 -17.33 -6.40
C PHE A 118 -23.03 -16.73 -5.44
N ASP A 119 -24.05 -17.49 -5.09
CA ASP A 119 -25.15 -17.00 -4.24
C ASP A 119 -24.67 -16.70 -2.81
N ALA A 120 -23.86 -17.59 -2.23
CA ALA A 120 -23.35 -17.41 -0.87
C ALA A 120 -22.47 -16.16 -0.76
N ILE A 121 -21.57 -15.94 -1.72
CA ILE A 121 -20.69 -14.77 -1.72
C ILE A 121 -21.47 -13.49 -2.05
N THR A 122 -22.43 -13.55 -2.97
CA THR A 122 -23.31 -12.42 -3.30
C THR A 122 -24.12 -11.98 -2.08
N LYS A 123 -24.70 -12.91 -1.34
CA LYS A 123 -25.45 -12.61 -0.11
C LYS A 123 -24.55 -12.01 0.97
N SER A 124 -23.37 -12.60 1.22
CA SER A 124 -22.40 -12.04 2.17
C SER A 124 -21.95 -10.62 1.75
N THR A 125 -21.75 -10.40 0.44
CA THR A 125 -21.37 -9.11 -0.10
C THR A 125 -22.47 -8.07 0.10
N ALA A 126 -23.74 -8.43 -0.13
CA ALA A 126 -24.87 -7.54 0.11
C ALA A 126 -24.96 -7.07 1.57
N ASP A 127 -24.75 -7.99 2.52
CA ASP A 127 -24.71 -7.63 3.94
C ASP A 127 -23.51 -6.75 4.29
N PHE A 128 -22.35 -7.05 3.73
CA PHE A 128 -21.12 -6.28 3.94
C PHE A 128 -21.24 -4.85 3.39
N THR A 129 -21.79 -4.67 2.20
CA THR A 129 -21.88 -3.36 1.51
C THR A 129 -22.86 -2.38 2.17
N ARG A 130 -23.68 -2.82 3.11
CA ARG A 130 -24.48 -1.92 3.95
C ARG A 130 -23.65 -0.96 4.80
N LYS A 131 -22.40 -1.33 5.12
CA LYS A 131 -21.51 -0.55 6.01
C LYS A 131 -20.15 -0.22 5.39
N TYR A 132 -19.71 -1.00 4.42
CA TYR A 132 -18.34 -0.91 3.87
C TYR A 132 -18.35 -0.89 2.35
N LYS A 133 -17.32 -0.30 1.76
CA LYS A 133 -17.15 -0.28 0.30
C LYS A 133 -16.67 -1.65 -0.19
N GLN A 134 -17.32 -2.16 -1.24
CA GLN A 134 -16.92 -3.40 -1.90
C GLN A 134 -15.52 -3.29 -2.50
N GLN A 135 -14.69 -4.32 -2.30
CA GLN A 135 -13.32 -4.37 -2.83
C GLN A 135 -13.17 -5.36 -4.00
N ALA A 136 -13.98 -6.42 -4.01
CA ALA A 136 -13.92 -7.43 -5.05
C ALA A 136 -15.34 -7.81 -5.52
N PHE A 137 -15.44 -8.25 -6.78
CA PHE A 137 -16.71 -8.63 -7.42
C PHE A 137 -16.73 -10.12 -7.69
N VAL A 138 -17.72 -10.81 -7.10
CA VAL A 138 -17.95 -12.23 -7.35
C VAL A 138 -18.41 -12.46 -8.77
N ARG A 139 -18.06 -13.63 -9.31
CA ARG A 139 -18.51 -14.10 -10.63
C ARG A 139 -19.10 -15.47 -10.51
N ASP A 140 -19.82 -15.90 -11.55
CA ASP A 140 -20.39 -17.25 -11.63
C ASP A 140 -19.34 -18.33 -11.39
N ILE A 141 -18.18 -18.19 -12.07
CA ILE A 141 -17.02 -19.06 -11.90
C ILE A 141 -15.83 -18.21 -11.41
N ASN A 142 -15.23 -18.66 -10.32
CA ASN A 142 -14.19 -17.96 -9.59
C ASN A 142 -12.79 -18.59 -9.78
N PHE A 143 -12.60 -19.28 -10.90
CA PHE A 143 -11.34 -19.92 -11.27
C PHE A 143 -10.79 -19.42 -12.59
N PHE A 144 -9.49 -19.59 -12.73
CA PHE A 144 -8.72 -19.42 -13.97
C PHE A 144 -8.11 -20.76 -14.36
N LYS A 145 -7.99 -20.99 -15.66
CA LYS A 145 -7.23 -22.11 -16.22
C LYS A 145 -5.81 -21.65 -16.52
N LEU A 146 -4.85 -22.40 -16.02
CA LEU A 146 -3.44 -22.19 -16.29
C LEU A 146 -3.02 -23.05 -17.49
N SER A 147 -2.39 -22.44 -18.47
CA SER A 147 -1.71 -23.08 -19.59
C SER A 147 -0.29 -22.53 -19.67
N LYS A 148 0.52 -23.01 -20.61
CA LYS A 148 1.90 -22.51 -20.79
C LYS A 148 1.84 -21.01 -21.06
N ASN A 149 2.38 -20.21 -20.16
CA ASN A 149 2.46 -18.75 -20.24
C ASN A 149 1.11 -18.01 -20.30
N LYS A 150 0.00 -18.63 -19.81
CA LYS A 150 -1.32 -17.98 -19.78
C LYS A 150 -2.08 -18.34 -18.51
N ARG A 151 -2.85 -17.37 -18.02
CA ARG A 151 -3.81 -17.52 -16.93
C ARG A 151 -5.14 -16.92 -17.42
N GLU A 152 -6.02 -17.79 -17.92
CA GLU A 152 -7.25 -17.41 -18.61
C GLU A 152 -8.46 -17.68 -17.72
N ARG A 153 -9.41 -16.76 -17.69
CA ARG A 153 -10.64 -16.91 -16.91
C ARG A 153 -11.49 -18.04 -17.49
N ILE A 154 -11.99 -18.92 -16.61
CA ILE A 154 -12.95 -19.95 -16.97
C ILE A 154 -14.34 -19.33 -17.04
N THR A 155 -15.03 -19.52 -18.17
CA THR A 155 -16.43 -19.13 -18.36
C THR A 155 -17.33 -20.33 -18.53
N GLU A 156 -16.86 -21.38 -19.22
CA GLU A 156 -17.57 -22.63 -19.51
C GLU A 156 -16.64 -23.68 -20.11
N GLY A 157 -17.18 -24.84 -20.45
CA GLY A 157 -16.50 -25.84 -21.28
C GLY A 157 -15.45 -26.70 -20.58
N ILE A 158 -15.44 -26.74 -19.24
CA ILE A 158 -14.53 -27.58 -18.47
C ILE A 158 -15.20 -28.94 -18.17
N LEU A 159 -14.49 -30.01 -18.47
CA LEU A 159 -14.93 -31.37 -18.12
C LEU A 159 -14.49 -31.76 -16.72
N GLU A 160 -15.33 -32.47 -15.99
CA GLU A 160 -15.03 -32.97 -14.65
C GLU A 160 -13.71 -33.78 -14.62
N ARG A 161 -13.52 -34.67 -15.60
CA ARG A 161 -12.31 -35.48 -15.75
C ARG A 161 -11.03 -34.61 -15.85
N GLU A 162 -11.12 -33.44 -16.44
CA GLU A 162 -9.96 -32.52 -16.55
C GLU A 162 -9.56 -32.02 -15.16
N ILE A 163 -10.52 -31.69 -14.30
CA ILE A 163 -10.27 -31.25 -12.93
C ILE A 163 -9.59 -32.38 -12.13
N ASP A 164 -10.07 -33.62 -12.25
CA ASP A 164 -9.50 -34.77 -11.55
C ASP A 164 -8.05 -35.07 -11.95
N ILE A 165 -7.76 -35.01 -13.25
CA ILE A 165 -6.43 -35.36 -13.76
C ILE A 165 -5.43 -34.20 -13.55
N SER A 166 -5.86 -32.96 -13.67
CA SER A 166 -4.98 -31.81 -13.71
C SER A 166 -5.39 -30.66 -12.78
N PRO A 167 -5.61 -30.90 -11.46
CA PRO A 167 -6.07 -29.84 -10.54
C PRO A 167 -5.08 -28.67 -10.42
N HIS A 168 -3.80 -28.89 -10.69
CA HIS A 168 -2.75 -27.85 -10.70
C HIS A 168 -2.93 -26.82 -11.83
N LYS A 169 -3.77 -27.10 -12.81
CA LYS A 169 -4.13 -26.14 -13.88
C LYS A 169 -5.24 -25.19 -13.49
N PHE A 170 -5.84 -25.36 -12.31
CA PHE A 170 -6.92 -24.49 -11.82
C PHE A 170 -6.41 -23.56 -10.74
N SER A 171 -6.50 -22.26 -10.99
CA SER A 171 -6.07 -21.20 -10.09
C SER A 171 -7.28 -20.43 -9.59
N PRO A 172 -7.52 -20.36 -8.27
CA PRO A 172 -8.64 -19.58 -7.73
C PRO A 172 -8.42 -18.08 -7.88
N ASN A 173 -9.51 -17.32 -7.90
CA ASN A 173 -9.47 -15.88 -7.73
C ASN A 173 -9.34 -15.50 -6.24
N VAL A 174 -9.47 -14.20 -5.94
CA VAL A 174 -9.37 -13.65 -4.57
C VAL A 174 -10.41 -14.21 -3.61
N PHE A 175 -11.56 -14.70 -4.10
CA PHE A 175 -12.63 -15.27 -3.25
C PHE A 175 -12.38 -16.73 -2.88
N LEU A 176 -11.90 -17.55 -3.81
CA LEU A 176 -11.71 -18.99 -3.51
C LEU A 176 -10.31 -19.33 -3.03
N ARG A 177 -9.33 -18.42 -3.19
CA ARG A 177 -8.00 -18.58 -2.60
C ARG A 177 -8.06 -18.71 -1.07
N PRO A 178 -8.83 -17.90 -0.33
CA PRO A 178 -8.97 -18.05 1.11
C PRO A 178 -9.56 -19.39 1.55
N LEU A 179 -10.61 -19.86 0.88
CA LEU A 179 -11.19 -21.18 1.17
C LEU A 179 -10.18 -22.29 0.93
N TYR A 180 -9.41 -22.21 -0.16
CA TYR A 180 -8.33 -23.15 -0.43
C TYR A 180 -7.26 -23.12 0.66
N GLN A 181 -6.83 -21.94 1.06
CA GLN A 181 -5.84 -21.77 2.12
C GLN A 181 -6.29 -22.46 3.41
N GLU A 182 -7.50 -22.18 3.88
CA GLU A 182 -7.99 -22.74 5.13
C GLU A 182 -8.35 -24.23 5.04
N LEU A 183 -8.62 -24.73 3.83
CA LEU A 183 -8.81 -26.17 3.59
C LEU A 183 -7.49 -26.95 3.74
N ILE A 184 -6.38 -26.41 3.24
CA ILE A 184 -5.07 -27.12 3.28
C ILE A 184 -4.27 -26.81 4.54
N LEU A 185 -4.50 -25.66 5.15
CA LEU A 185 -3.80 -25.16 6.34
C LEU A 185 -4.77 -24.38 7.22
N PRO A 186 -5.60 -25.08 8.02
CA PRO A 186 -6.53 -24.41 8.92
C PRO A 186 -5.81 -23.51 9.91
N ASN A 187 -6.15 -22.22 9.92
CA ASN A 187 -5.48 -21.21 10.75
C ASN A 187 -6.39 -20.74 11.88
N ILE A 188 -5.79 -20.42 13.03
CA ILE A 188 -6.49 -19.72 14.13
C ILE A 188 -6.72 -18.27 13.73
N ALA A 189 -5.72 -17.64 13.09
CA ALA A 189 -5.77 -16.25 12.66
C ALA A 189 -5.13 -16.07 11.28
N TYR A 190 -5.73 -15.21 10.47
CA TYR A 190 -5.18 -14.75 9.19
C TYR A 190 -4.70 -13.31 9.33
N VAL A 191 -3.41 -13.10 9.12
CA VAL A 191 -2.80 -11.76 9.13
C VAL A 191 -2.74 -11.23 7.70
N GLY A 192 -3.51 -10.20 7.40
CA GLY A 192 -3.64 -9.64 6.06
C GLY A 192 -3.58 -8.12 5.98
N GLY A 193 -3.41 -7.59 4.79
CA GLY A 193 -3.54 -6.16 4.53
C GLY A 193 -5.00 -5.70 4.56
N GLY A 194 -5.27 -4.39 4.69
CA GLY A 194 -6.63 -3.88 4.82
C GLY A 194 -7.57 -4.27 3.67
N ALA A 195 -7.09 -4.24 2.42
CA ALA A 195 -7.88 -4.69 1.26
C ALA A 195 -8.15 -6.20 1.30
N GLU A 196 -7.17 -7.01 1.77
CA GLU A 196 -7.34 -8.45 1.92
C GLU A 196 -8.40 -8.77 2.96
N LEU A 197 -8.30 -8.18 4.16
CA LEU A 197 -9.31 -8.38 5.20
C LEU A 197 -10.71 -7.98 4.72
N THR A 198 -10.79 -6.95 3.90
CA THR A 198 -12.06 -6.46 3.38
C THR A 198 -12.74 -7.48 2.47
N TYR A 199 -12.04 -8.12 1.53
CA TYR A 199 -12.67 -9.16 0.71
C TYR A 199 -12.87 -10.49 1.47
N TRP A 200 -12.05 -10.79 2.49
CA TRP A 200 -12.29 -11.94 3.36
C TRP A 200 -13.66 -11.84 4.07
N MET A 201 -14.04 -10.65 4.55
CA MET A 201 -15.34 -10.44 5.19
C MET A 201 -16.53 -10.74 4.27
N GLN A 202 -16.34 -10.69 2.94
CA GLN A 202 -17.35 -11.06 1.97
C GLN A 202 -17.55 -12.60 1.84
N LEU A 203 -16.71 -13.42 2.49
CA LEU A 203 -16.67 -14.88 2.32
C LEU A 203 -17.39 -15.66 3.40
N LYS A 204 -17.93 -15.01 4.43
CA LYS A 204 -18.47 -15.67 5.61
C LYS A 204 -19.44 -16.81 5.29
N LEU A 205 -20.40 -16.60 4.39
CA LEU A 205 -21.38 -17.63 4.05
C LEU A 205 -20.78 -18.77 3.21
N ALA A 206 -19.77 -18.50 2.38
CA ALA A 206 -19.06 -19.54 1.64
C ALA A 206 -18.27 -20.48 2.59
N PHE A 207 -17.64 -19.94 3.62
CA PHE A 207 -16.98 -20.73 4.66
C PHE A 207 -17.96 -21.60 5.46
N ILE A 208 -19.11 -21.03 5.83
CA ILE A 208 -20.18 -21.78 6.53
C ILE A 208 -20.71 -22.91 5.65
N GLN A 209 -20.94 -22.63 4.36
CA GLN A 209 -21.43 -23.61 3.37
C GLN A 209 -20.48 -24.82 3.25
N GLU A 210 -19.18 -24.57 3.26
CA GLU A 210 -18.16 -25.63 3.15
C GLU A 210 -17.76 -26.23 4.50
N LYS A 211 -18.32 -25.74 5.61
CA LYS A 211 -17.95 -26.15 6.97
C LYS A 211 -16.46 -25.96 7.28
N ILE A 212 -15.82 -24.98 6.62
CA ILE A 212 -14.45 -24.60 6.86
C ILE A 212 -14.45 -23.54 7.98
N PRO A 213 -13.64 -23.70 9.04
CA PRO A 213 -13.51 -22.68 10.09
C PRO A 213 -13.06 -21.34 9.50
N PHE A 214 -13.73 -20.25 9.88
CA PHE A 214 -13.33 -18.91 9.49
C PHE A 214 -12.33 -18.38 10.50
N PRO A 215 -11.09 -18.00 10.09
CA PRO A 215 -10.06 -17.55 11.02
C PRO A 215 -10.36 -16.15 11.57
N ILE A 216 -9.72 -15.81 12.69
CA ILE A 216 -9.71 -14.43 13.18
C ILE A 216 -8.92 -13.58 12.20
N LEU A 217 -9.52 -12.51 11.69
CA LEU A 217 -8.87 -11.60 10.78
C LEU A 217 -8.07 -10.56 11.56
N VAL A 218 -6.76 -10.50 11.32
CA VAL A 218 -5.81 -9.60 11.98
C VAL A 218 -5.19 -8.68 10.95
N LEU A 219 -5.24 -7.37 11.18
CA LEU A 219 -4.57 -6.40 10.32
C LEU A 219 -3.05 -6.51 10.52
N ARG A 220 -2.30 -6.73 9.43
CA ARG A 220 -0.84 -6.77 9.50
C ARG A 220 -0.30 -5.43 10.01
N ASN A 221 0.80 -5.46 10.74
CA ASN A 221 1.50 -4.26 11.16
C ASN A 221 1.98 -3.44 9.97
N SER A 222 2.01 -2.13 10.14
CA SER A 222 2.51 -1.16 9.18
C SER A 222 3.51 -0.24 9.87
N ALA A 223 4.57 0.15 9.17
CA ALA A 223 5.61 1.00 9.74
C ALA A 223 6.11 2.08 8.81
N LEU A 224 6.59 3.16 9.43
CA LEU A 224 7.40 4.20 8.80
C LEU A 224 8.81 4.13 9.39
N ILE A 225 9.80 3.97 8.52
CA ILE A 225 11.21 3.98 8.89
C ILE A 225 11.74 5.41 8.81
N VAL A 226 12.33 5.88 9.89
CA VAL A 226 12.86 7.24 10.01
C VAL A 226 14.30 7.18 10.48
N THR A 227 15.18 7.90 9.82
CA THR A 227 16.57 8.02 10.31
C THR A 227 16.66 9.02 11.46
N LYS A 228 17.66 8.84 12.35
CA LYS A 228 17.94 9.81 13.44
C LYS A 228 18.08 11.24 12.92
N LYS A 229 18.73 11.41 11.75
CA LYS A 229 18.89 12.72 11.12
C LYS A 229 17.55 13.35 10.70
N GLN A 230 16.64 12.55 10.14
CA GLN A 230 15.28 13.02 9.78
C GLN A 230 14.49 13.39 11.03
N SER A 231 14.49 12.54 12.05
CA SER A 231 13.82 12.81 13.33
C SER A 231 14.30 14.12 13.95
N GLN A 232 15.62 14.32 14.07
CA GLN A 232 16.18 15.57 14.58
C GLN A 232 15.79 16.79 13.75
N LYS A 233 15.74 16.64 12.42
CA LYS A 233 15.37 17.74 11.51
C LYS A 233 13.89 18.11 11.66
N ILE A 234 13.02 17.12 11.85
CA ILE A 234 11.59 17.33 12.11
C ILE A 234 11.39 18.12 13.41
N HIS A 235 12.07 17.72 14.49
CA HIS A 235 12.01 18.44 15.77
C HIS A 235 12.55 19.87 15.68
N ARG A 236 13.65 20.10 14.94
CA ARG A 236 14.18 21.47 14.70
C ARG A 236 13.21 22.36 13.94
N LEU A 237 12.37 21.78 13.08
CA LEU A 237 11.32 22.51 12.38
C LEU A 237 10.07 22.77 13.25
N GLY A 238 10.06 22.28 14.51
CA GLY A 238 8.95 22.47 15.44
C GLY A 238 7.77 21.51 15.23
N PHE A 239 8.02 20.36 14.61
CA PHE A 239 7.00 19.35 14.33
C PHE A 239 7.23 18.05 15.11
N ASP A 240 6.13 17.32 15.31
CA ASP A 240 6.14 15.91 15.67
C ASP A 240 6.09 15.06 14.39
N MET A 241 6.54 13.80 14.48
CA MET A 241 6.50 12.87 13.36
C MET A 241 5.08 12.65 12.80
N ARG A 242 4.08 12.66 13.68
CA ARG A 242 2.67 12.53 13.29
C ARG A 242 2.16 13.65 12.39
N ASP A 243 2.76 14.83 12.47
CA ASP A 243 2.39 15.97 11.62
C ASP A 243 2.66 15.66 10.15
N PHE A 244 3.64 14.82 9.85
CA PHE A 244 4.01 14.44 8.49
C PHE A 244 3.02 13.49 7.80
N PHE A 245 2.02 12.97 8.52
CA PHE A 245 0.89 12.28 7.88
C PHE A 245 -0.10 13.25 7.21
N GLN A 246 -0.04 14.54 7.52
CA GLN A 246 -0.83 15.57 6.84
C GLN A 246 -0.28 15.88 5.44
N SER A 247 -1.04 16.65 4.64
CA SER A 247 -0.56 17.11 3.33
C SER A 247 0.62 18.07 3.47
N GLU A 248 1.50 18.11 2.47
CA GLU A 248 2.66 19.00 2.45
C GLU A 248 2.25 20.46 2.62
N GLU A 249 1.16 20.85 1.97
CA GLU A 249 0.59 22.20 2.05
C GLU A 249 0.13 22.54 3.46
N ALA A 250 -0.51 21.62 4.16
CA ALA A 250 -0.96 21.80 5.54
C ALA A 250 0.23 21.99 6.49
N ILE A 251 1.28 21.17 6.35
CA ILE A 251 2.50 21.30 7.15
C ILE A 251 3.18 22.65 6.90
N LYS A 252 3.35 23.05 5.62
CA LYS A 252 3.94 24.35 5.25
C LYS A 252 3.14 25.52 5.76
N LYS A 253 1.79 25.46 5.64
CA LYS A 253 0.91 26.50 6.18
C LYS A 253 1.09 26.64 7.69
N ARG A 254 1.08 25.52 8.41
CA ARG A 254 1.28 25.52 9.87
C ARG A 254 2.65 26.08 10.24
N PHE A 255 3.72 25.70 9.52
CA PHE A 255 5.07 26.22 9.74
C PHE A 255 5.11 27.74 9.63
N ILE A 256 4.56 28.30 8.56
CA ILE A 256 4.52 29.76 8.34
C ILE A 256 3.75 30.47 9.46
N ILE A 257 2.59 29.95 9.85
CA ILE A 257 1.77 30.54 10.93
C ILE A 257 2.53 30.53 12.27
N SER A 258 3.19 29.41 12.60
CA SER A 258 3.92 29.25 13.87
C SER A 258 5.22 30.04 13.94
N ASN A 259 5.90 30.28 12.81
CA ASN A 259 7.20 30.93 12.76
C ASN A 259 7.14 32.39 12.28
N SER A 260 5.98 32.87 11.84
CA SER A 260 5.82 34.30 11.50
C SER A 260 5.91 35.16 12.76
N LYS A 261 6.78 36.15 12.73
CA LYS A 261 6.94 37.13 13.82
C LYS A 261 5.69 38.03 14.00
N LYS A 262 4.86 38.11 12.99
CA LYS A 262 3.63 38.91 12.97
C LYS A 262 2.42 38.03 12.69
N LYS A 263 1.28 38.36 13.29
CA LYS A 263 0.02 37.70 13.00
C LYS A 263 -0.39 38.00 11.56
N LEU A 264 -0.37 37.00 10.69
CA LEU A 264 -0.66 37.15 9.24
C LEU A 264 -2.16 37.22 8.93
N SER A 265 -3.03 36.70 9.84
CA SER A 265 -4.48 36.73 9.61
C SER A 265 -4.98 38.19 9.51
N VAL A 266 -5.83 38.43 8.53
CA VAL A 266 -6.49 39.71 8.29
C VAL A 266 -7.99 39.69 8.71
N ASP A 267 -8.38 38.70 9.50
CA ASP A 267 -9.79 38.51 9.90
C ASP A 267 -10.32 39.66 10.74
N ASN A 268 -9.48 40.25 11.62
CA ASN A 268 -9.85 41.39 12.42
C ASN A 268 -10.02 42.66 11.57
N GLU A 269 -9.14 42.83 10.58
CA GLU A 269 -9.21 43.96 9.64
C GLU A 269 -10.46 43.88 8.79
N ILE A 270 -10.82 42.69 8.30
CA ILE A 270 -12.06 42.45 7.56
C ILE A 270 -13.28 42.67 8.46
N LYS A 271 -13.24 42.22 9.73
CA LYS A 271 -14.31 42.44 10.70
C LYS A 271 -14.53 43.95 10.97
N ASN A 272 -13.45 44.68 11.18
CA ASN A 272 -13.52 46.12 11.38
C ASN A 272 -14.05 46.86 10.15
N LEU A 273 -13.62 46.46 8.97
CA LEU A 273 -14.13 46.99 7.70
C LEU A 273 -15.63 46.76 7.56
N ASN A 274 -16.13 45.57 7.87
CA ASN A 274 -17.57 45.29 7.88
C ASN A 274 -18.35 46.22 8.82
N LEU A 275 -17.84 46.48 10.03
CA LEU A 275 -18.47 47.40 10.98
C LEU A 275 -18.53 48.82 10.44
N ILE A 276 -17.45 49.31 9.80
CA ILE A 276 -17.43 50.63 9.17
C ILE A 276 -18.53 50.75 8.11
N TYR A 277 -18.64 49.74 7.24
CA TYR A 277 -19.63 49.74 6.16
C TYR A 277 -21.08 49.54 6.65
N MET A 278 -21.27 48.79 7.76
CA MET A 278 -22.58 48.76 8.43
C MET A 278 -23.03 50.16 8.90
N ASN A 279 -22.15 50.88 9.59
CA ASN A 279 -22.45 52.24 10.05
C ASN A 279 -22.71 53.23 8.90
N LEU A 280 -22.10 53.02 7.73
CA LEU A 280 -22.37 53.81 6.52
C LEU A 280 -23.75 53.50 5.94
N LYS A 281 -24.20 52.24 5.97
CA LYS A 281 -25.53 51.84 5.52
C LYS A 281 -26.65 52.42 6.37
N ASP A 282 -26.41 52.56 7.68
CA ASP A 282 -27.38 53.12 8.61
C ASP A 282 -27.61 54.62 8.41
N LYS A 283 -26.78 55.29 7.58
CA LYS A 283 -26.91 56.71 7.24
C LYS A 283 -27.87 57.00 6.06
N THR A 284 -28.40 55.95 5.41
CA THR A 284 -29.30 56.11 4.26
C THR A 284 -30.36 55.03 4.21
N ASP A 285 -31.56 55.39 3.82
CA ASP A 285 -32.67 54.47 3.53
C ASP A 285 -32.80 54.17 2.02
N ASP A 286 -32.01 54.84 1.18
CA ASP A 286 -32.02 54.64 -0.27
C ASP A 286 -31.36 53.30 -0.64
N GLU A 287 -32.11 52.42 -1.32
CA GLU A 287 -31.69 51.07 -1.67
C GLU A 287 -30.55 51.08 -2.69
N SER A 288 -30.53 52.00 -3.65
CA SER A 288 -29.45 52.14 -4.63
C SER A 288 -28.14 52.52 -3.96
N MET A 289 -28.19 53.43 -2.98
CA MET A 289 -27.03 53.83 -2.20
C MET A 289 -26.52 52.67 -1.33
N ARG A 290 -27.41 51.90 -0.68
CA ARG A 290 -27.06 50.71 0.10
C ARG A 290 -26.39 49.66 -0.78
N ASN A 291 -26.84 49.45 -2.01
CA ASN A 291 -26.24 48.54 -2.98
C ASN A 291 -24.82 49.02 -3.41
N SER A 292 -24.65 50.31 -3.60
CA SER A 292 -23.34 50.90 -3.88
C SER A 292 -22.36 50.72 -2.72
N ILE A 293 -22.80 50.90 -1.48
CA ILE A 293 -22.00 50.64 -0.26
C ILE A 293 -21.59 49.18 -0.19
N ASN A 294 -22.51 48.22 -0.46
CA ASN A 294 -22.22 46.79 -0.49
C ASN A 294 -21.17 46.44 -1.54
N SER A 295 -21.30 46.99 -2.74
CA SER A 295 -20.37 46.78 -3.83
C SER A 295 -18.94 47.23 -3.49
N LEU A 296 -18.83 48.43 -2.84
CA LEU A 296 -17.53 48.94 -2.35
C LEU A 296 -16.94 48.05 -1.24
N LEU A 297 -17.77 47.65 -0.27
CA LEU A 297 -17.32 46.72 0.78
C LEU A 297 -16.72 45.46 0.19
N HIS A 298 -17.42 44.84 -0.76
CA HIS A 298 -16.93 43.60 -1.43
C HIS A 298 -15.59 43.82 -2.14
N LYS A 299 -15.44 44.94 -2.87
CA LYS A 299 -14.18 45.31 -3.52
C LYS A 299 -13.03 45.48 -2.51
N HIS A 300 -13.28 46.12 -1.37
CA HIS A 300 -12.26 46.31 -0.35
C HIS A 300 -11.88 45.03 0.38
N ILE A 301 -12.85 44.12 0.64
CA ILE A 301 -12.56 42.77 1.16
C ILE A 301 -11.63 42.04 0.23
N ILE A 302 -11.92 41.99 -1.08
CA ILE A 302 -11.07 41.37 -2.09
C ILE A 302 -9.65 41.97 -2.05
N SER A 303 -9.54 43.29 -1.99
CA SER A 303 -8.25 43.98 -1.94
C SER A 303 -7.42 43.62 -0.68
N ILE A 304 -8.08 43.49 0.48
CA ILE A 304 -7.43 43.03 1.73
C ILE A 304 -6.99 41.54 1.60
N GLU A 305 -7.80 40.67 1.01
CA GLU A 305 -7.45 39.28 0.77
C GLU A 305 -6.26 39.15 -0.21
N GLU A 306 -6.19 40.00 -1.23
CA GLU A 306 -5.03 40.01 -2.13
C GLU A 306 -3.76 40.50 -1.41
N LEU A 307 -3.86 41.50 -0.54
CA LEU A 307 -2.75 41.93 0.30
C LEU A 307 -2.30 40.81 1.24
N HIS A 308 -3.25 40.10 1.86
CA HIS A 308 -2.95 38.92 2.68
C HIS A 308 -2.18 37.86 1.88
N LYS A 309 -2.60 37.55 0.65
CA LYS A 309 -1.86 36.63 -0.24
C LYS A 309 -0.43 37.10 -0.50
N LYS A 310 -0.20 38.40 -0.66
CA LYS A 310 1.16 38.99 -0.83
C LYS A 310 1.97 38.84 0.45
N LEU A 311 1.42 39.11 1.63
CA LEU A 311 2.08 38.92 2.92
C LEU A 311 2.51 37.47 3.14
N VAL A 312 1.60 36.52 2.87
CA VAL A 312 1.92 35.08 2.97
C VAL A 312 3.02 34.66 1.98
N ARG A 313 3.02 35.20 0.75
CA ARG A 313 4.10 34.95 -0.22
C ARG A 313 5.44 35.49 0.26
N PHE A 314 5.47 36.67 0.83
CA PHE A 314 6.67 37.26 1.42
C PHE A 314 7.23 36.38 2.54
N GLU A 315 6.40 35.93 3.49
CA GLU A 315 6.81 35.03 4.57
C GLU A 315 7.31 33.68 4.05
N LYS A 316 6.66 33.13 3.02
CA LYS A 316 7.13 31.91 2.36
C LYS A 316 8.53 32.08 1.79
N LYS A 317 8.82 33.23 1.15
CA LYS A 317 10.16 33.54 0.59
C LYS A 317 11.21 33.66 1.69
N GLN A 318 10.89 34.30 2.81
CA GLN A 318 11.80 34.39 3.97
C GLN A 318 12.12 33.03 4.59
N ASN A 319 11.21 32.08 4.49
CA ASN A 319 11.33 30.72 5.05
C ASN A 319 11.62 29.64 4.01
N GLU A 320 12.09 30.00 2.80
CA GLU A 320 12.23 29.08 1.65
C GLU A 320 13.08 27.85 1.98
N THR A 321 14.19 28.02 2.70
CA THR A 321 15.07 26.92 3.12
C THR A 321 14.33 25.91 4.00
N SER A 322 13.58 26.39 4.99
CA SER A 322 12.80 25.51 5.90
C SER A 322 11.64 24.83 5.17
N LEU A 323 10.97 25.55 4.27
CA LEU A 323 9.91 24.97 3.43
C LEU A 323 10.46 23.91 2.47
N GLY A 324 11.66 24.12 1.90
CA GLY A 324 12.36 23.12 1.11
C GLY A 324 12.76 21.88 1.93
N GLN A 325 13.14 22.07 3.18
CA GLN A 325 13.40 20.95 4.10
C GLN A 325 12.14 20.12 4.39
N ILE A 326 11.00 20.78 4.60
CA ILE A 326 9.70 20.09 4.77
C ILE A 326 9.36 19.27 3.53
N THR A 327 9.49 19.85 2.33
CA THR A 327 9.27 19.14 1.06
C THR A 327 10.15 17.89 0.95
N ASN A 328 11.45 18.01 1.22
CA ASN A 328 12.40 16.90 1.12
C ASN A 328 12.12 15.80 2.15
N LEU A 329 11.76 16.18 3.39
CA LEU A 329 11.34 15.23 4.41
C LEU A 329 10.05 14.51 3.98
N LYS A 330 9.05 15.25 3.51
CA LYS A 330 7.78 14.65 3.05
C LYS A 330 8.00 13.68 1.91
N LYS A 331 8.82 14.02 0.91
CA LYS A 331 9.17 13.13 -0.20
C LYS A 331 9.88 11.87 0.25
N SER A 332 10.79 11.96 1.21
CA SER A 332 11.54 10.80 1.69
C SER A 332 10.73 9.88 2.61
N LEU A 333 9.78 10.42 3.38
CA LEU A 333 8.93 9.67 4.29
C LEU A 333 7.68 9.10 3.59
N PHE A 334 7.17 9.81 2.59
CA PHE A 334 5.99 9.45 1.81
C PHE A 334 6.29 9.63 0.31
N PRO A 335 7.15 8.78 -0.28
CA PRO A 335 7.48 8.85 -1.69
C PRO A 335 6.21 8.71 -2.53
N ASP A 336 6.10 9.47 -3.60
CA ASP A 336 4.92 9.55 -4.48
C ASP A 336 3.56 9.74 -3.74
N LYS A 337 3.63 10.34 -2.53
CA LYS A 337 2.48 10.58 -1.64
C LYS A 337 1.80 9.31 -1.12
N ILE A 338 2.46 8.16 -1.20
CA ILE A 338 2.00 6.89 -0.65
C ILE A 338 2.83 6.48 0.57
N LEU A 339 2.39 5.45 1.28
CA LEU A 339 3.15 4.91 2.40
C LEU A 339 4.49 4.35 1.93
N GLN A 340 5.56 4.61 2.66
CA GLN A 340 6.91 4.17 2.38
C GLN A 340 7.00 2.66 2.13
N GLU A 341 6.28 1.85 2.90
CA GLU A 341 6.21 0.38 2.76
C GLU A 341 5.55 -0.11 1.47
N ARG A 342 4.89 0.79 0.72
CA ARG A 342 4.25 0.49 -0.57
C ARG A 342 5.12 0.91 -1.75
N HIS A 343 6.14 1.71 -1.49
CA HIS A 343 7.02 2.28 -2.51
C HIS A 343 8.43 1.69 -2.44
N ASN A 344 9.05 1.69 -1.26
CA ASN A 344 10.44 1.31 -1.11
C ASN A 344 10.61 -0.20 -1.04
N ASN A 345 11.69 -0.70 -1.61
CA ASN A 345 12.10 -2.07 -1.41
C ASN A 345 12.80 -2.24 -0.04
N PHE A 346 12.53 -3.33 0.69
CA PHE A 346 13.14 -3.59 2.01
C PHE A 346 14.67 -3.73 1.92
N ILE A 347 15.22 -4.09 0.77
CA ILE A 347 16.65 -4.24 0.51
C ILE A 347 17.42 -2.98 0.93
N GLU A 348 16.86 -1.77 0.71
CA GLU A 348 17.51 -0.52 1.12
C GLU A 348 17.74 -0.43 2.63
N TYR A 349 16.79 -0.95 3.42
CA TYR A 349 16.87 -0.94 4.88
C TYR A 349 17.74 -2.09 5.39
N TYR A 350 17.60 -3.27 4.80
CA TYR A 350 18.41 -4.42 5.13
C TYR A 350 19.89 -4.17 4.81
N PHE A 351 20.20 -3.52 3.68
CA PHE A 351 21.54 -3.09 3.34
C PHE A 351 22.14 -2.14 4.40
N LYS A 352 21.34 -1.15 4.86
CA LYS A 352 21.81 -0.16 5.85
C LYS A 352 22.02 -0.75 7.25
N TYR A 353 21.13 -1.64 7.68
CA TYR A 353 21.01 -2.05 9.07
C TYR A 353 21.25 -3.56 9.29
N GLY A 354 21.36 -4.36 8.23
CA GLY A 354 21.58 -5.80 8.29
C GLY A 354 20.47 -6.55 9.01
N ASP A 355 20.84 -7.66 9.64
CA ASP A 355 19.90 -8.49 10.43
C ASP A 355 19.21 -7.70 11.55
N ASN A 356 19.86 -6.67 12.11
CA ASN A 356 19.26 -5.80 13.12
C ASN A 356 17.97 -5.12 12.63
N PHE A 357 17.82 -4.90 11.32
CA PHE A 357 16.58 -4.37 10.75
C PHE A 357 15.41 -5.34 11.00
N ILE A 358 15.59 -6.61 10.66
CA ILE A 358 14.55 -7.64 10.83
C ILE A 358 14.27 -7.90 12.32
N GLU A 359 15.33 -7.98 13.14
CA GLU A 359 15.20 -8.19 14.57
C GLU A 359 14.45 -7.04 15.26
N THR A 360 14.75 -5.79 14.87
CA THR A 360 14.02 -4.62 15.36
C THR A 360 12.54 -4.66 14.95
N LEU A 361 12.24 -5.02 13.70
CA LEU A 361 10.85 -5.17 13.26
C LEU A 361 10.13 -6.24 14.10
N LYS A 362 10.75 -7.40 14.29
CA LYS A 362 10.18 -8.50 15.10
C LYS A 362 9.94 -8.08 16.55
N GLU A 363 10.85 -7.33 17.15
CA GLU A 363 10.73 -6.84 18.53
C GLU A 363 9.61 -5.81 18.69
N LYS A 364 9.49 -4.90 17.72
CA LYS A 364 8.59 -3.74 17.81
C LYS A 364 7.19 -3.99 17.27
N PHE A 365 7.01 -5.01 16.42
CA PHE A 365 5.70 -5.37 15.90
C PHE A 365 4.96 -6.27 16.88
N ASP A 366 3.80 -5.80 17.31
CA ASP A 366 2.81 -6.61 18.02
C ASP A 366 1.67 -6.89 17.06
N PRO A 367 1.47 -8.16 16.62
CA PRO A 367 0.43 -8.49 15.65
C PRO A 367 -0.99 -8.23 16.16
N LEU A 368 -1.20 -8.12 17.46
CA LEU A 368 -2.52 -7.81 18.05
C LEU A 368 -2.74 -6.31 18.24
N ASN A 369 -1.71 -5.49 18.03
CA ASN A 369 -1.81 -4.04 18.12
C ASN A 369 -1.97 -3.44 16.72
N PRO A 370 -3.14 -2.85 16.37
CA PRO A 370 -3.40 -2.32 15.03
C PRO A 370 -2.75 -0.94 14.78
N ASN A 371 -1.98 -0.42 15.72
CA ASN A 371 -1.36 0.89 15.58
C ASN A 371 -0.28 0.90 14.50
N PHE A 372 -0.20 2.02 13.78
CA PHE A 372 0.90 2.28 12.87
C PHE A 372 2.19 2.58 13.65
N VAL A 373 3.28 1.90 13.33
CA VAL A 373 4.54 1.99 14.07
C VAL A 373 5.51 2.95 13.38
N ILE A 374 6.14 3.83 14.14
CA ILE A 374 7.23 4.69 13.66
C ILE A 374 8.53 4.21 14.28
N LEU A 375 9.46 3.77 13.44
CA LEU A 375 10.75 3.21 13.86
C LEU A 375 11.87 4.19 13.49
N THR A 376 12.67 4.56 14.48
CA THR A 376 13.85 5.43 14.28
C THR A 376 15.14 4.59 14.36
N PHE A 377 15.90 4.58 13.27
CA PHE A 377 17.18 3.91 13.15
C PHE A 377 18.36 4.88 13.15
#